data_5832635455f1a0832c22422b4f66773d
#
_entry.id   5832635455f1a0832c22422b4f66773d
#
_cell.length_a   1.000
_cell.length_b   1.000
_cell.length_c   1.000
_cell.angle_alpha   90.00
_cell.angle_beta   90.00
_cell.angle_gamma   90.00
#
_symmetry.space_group_name_H-M   'P 1'
#
loop_
_entity.id
_entity.type
_entity.pdbx_description
1 polymer ?
#
loop_
_entity_poly.entity_id
_entity_poly.type
_entity_poly.pdbx_seq_one_letter_code
_entity_poly.pdbx_strand_id
1 'polypeptide(L)'
;MTLLEMIRRSLRAGEYRREGIGMSGSAVLVYPDQVLKIQPDGPETRNEVFMLRWLKDRLPVPAVEAWTVEDGTAYLLMERCEGRMACDTAYLDKPEELAALLANGLRALWAVDVRDCPSDQGLSQKLAQ
;
A
#
# COMPACT_ATOMS: atom_id res chain seq x y z
N MET A 1 -25.13 -0.93 -10.45
CA MET A 1 -24.21 -0.30 -9.47
C MET A 1 -22.80 -0.41 -10.01
N THR A 2 -22.11 0.70 -10.12
CA THR A 2 -20.70 0.69 -10.55
C THR A 2 -19.79 0.21 -9.43
N LEU A 3 -18.60 -0.24 -9.78
CA LEU A 3 -17.62 -0.66 -8.78
C LEU A 3 -17.20 0.51 -7.89
N LEU A 4 -17.14 1.72 -8.45
CA LEU A 4 -16.86 2.93 -7.68
C LEU A 4 -17.96 3.22 -6.64
N GLU A 5 -19.21 3.01 -7.00
CA GLU A 5 -20.32 3.12 -6.04
C GLU A 5 -20.22 2.07 -4.95
N MET A 6 -19.78 0.86 -5.30
CA MET A 6 -19.52 -0.18 -4.30
C MET A 6 -18.41 0.22 -3.34
N ILE A 7 -17.33 0.80 -3.84
CA ILE A 7 -16.23 1.32 -3.02
C ILE A 7 -16.76 2.41 -2.07
N ARG A 8 -17.52 3.35 -2.58
CA ARG A 8 -18.12 4.41 -1.75
C ARG A 8 -19.01 3.85 -0.64
N ARG A 9 -19.76 2.79 -0.93
CA ARG A 9 -20.60 2.12 0.07
C ARG A 9 -19.78 1.32 1.09
N SER A 10 -18.64 0.79 0.66
CA SER A 10 -17.73 0.04 1.56
C SER A 10 -17.00 0.97 2.54
N LEU A 11 -16.88 2.25 2.20
CA LEU A 11 -16.29 3.23 3.11
C LEU A 11 -17.24 3.45 4.29
N ARG A 12 -16.74 3.20 5.46
CA ARG A 12 -17.51 3.39 6.69
C ARG A 12 -17.65 4.86 7.02
N ALA A 13 -18.77 5.23 7.64
CA ALA A 13 -18.99 6.60 8.06
C ALA A 13 -17.88 7.04 9.01
N GLY A 14 -17.34 8.21 8.76
CA GLY A 14 -16.29 8.78 9.58
C GLY A 14 -15.53 9.85 8.83
N GLU A 15 -14.85 10.70 9.57
CA GLU A 15 -13.98 11.69 8.98
C GLU A 15 -12.73 11.01 8.41
N TYR A 16 -12.27 11.50 7.26
CA TYR A 16 -11.01 11.09 6.68
C TYR A 16 -9.99 12.22 6.80
N ARG A 17 -8.72 11.86 6.81
CA ARG A 17 -7.62 12.82 6.64
C ARG A 17 -6.88 12.49 5.36
N ARG A 18 -6.39 13.52 4.71
CA ARG A 18 -5.56 13.38 3.52
C ARG A 18 -4.11 13.26 3.95
N GLU A 19 -3.43 12.21 3.50
CA GLU A 19 -2.00 12.05 3.74
C GLU A 19 -1.21 12.99 2.81
N GLY A 20 -0.38 13.84 3.40
CA GLY A 20 0.37 14.86 2.67
C GLY A 20 1.84 14.53 2.40
N ILE A 21 2.33 13.39 2.86
CA ILE A 21 3.76 13.03 2.74
C ILE A 21 4.07 12.40 1.38
N GLY A 22 3.09 11.75 0.73
CA GLY A 22 3.27 11.19 -0.60
C GLY A 22 3.38 12.26 -1.67
N MET A 23 4.37 12.14 -2.57
CA MET A 23 4.66 13.14 -3.60
C MET A 23 4.36 12.68 -5.03
N SER A 24 3.66 11.59 -5.20
CA SER A 24 3.50 10.93 -6.50
C SER A 24 2.28 11.39 -7.31
N GLY A 25 1.65 12.51 -6.97
CA GLY A 25 0.41 12.95 -7.61
C GLY A 25 -0.81 12.12 -7.24
N SER A 26 -0.67 11.24 -6.26
CA SER A 26 -1.75 10.41 -5.72
C SER A 26 -2.45 11.10 -4.57
N ALA A 27 -3.72 10.77 -4.35
CA ALA A 27 -4.43 11.12 -3.13
C ALA A 27 -4.56 9.87 -2.25
N VAL A 28 -4.25 10.01 -0.97
CA VAL A 28 -4.42 8.95 0.03
C VAL A 28 -5.37 9.46 1.10
N LEU A 29 -6.54 8.84 1.20
CA LEU A 29 -7.58 9.21 2.17
C LEU A 29 -7.59 8.14 3.27
N VAL A 30 -7.37 8.58 4.51
CA VAL A 30 -7.27 7.67 5.66
C VAL A 30 -8.54 7.80 6.49
N TYR A 31 -9.28 6.70 6.57
CA TYR A 31 -10.48 6.54 7.39
C TYR A 31 -10.13 5.77 8.67
N PRO A 32 -11.05 5.66 9.65
CA PRO A 32 -10.73 5.00 10.91
C PRO A 32 -10.21 3.56 10.76
N ASP A 33 -10.71 2.79 9.80
CA ASP A 33 -10.29 1.39 9.60
C ASP A 33 -10.05 1.02 8.12
N GLN A 34 -10.00 2.02 7.25
CA GLN A 34 -9.76 1.83 5.81
C GLN A 34 -8.86 2.92 5.27
N VAL A 35 -8.18 2.62 4.17
CA VAL A 35 -7.41 3.59 3.39
C VAL A 35 -7.86 3.50 1.94
N LEU A 36 -8.19 4.63 1.34
CA LEU A 36 -8.49 4.73 -0.09
C LEU A 36 -7.36 5.47 -0.79
N LYS A 37 -6.72 4.79 -1.73
CA LYS A 37 -5.67 5.35 -2.56
C LYS A 37 -6.21 5.62 -3.96
N ILE A 38 -6.09 6.86 -4.43
CA ILE A 38 -6.56 7.32 -5.73
C ILE A 38 -5.35 7.80 -6.51
N GLN A 39 -5.11 7.20 -7.67
CA GLN A 39 -3.91 7.51 -8.47
C GLN A 39 -4.18 7.25 -9.96
N PRO A 40 -3.37 7.83 -10.85
CA PRO A 40 -3.48 7.49 -12.27
C PRO A 40 -3.28 5.99 -12.49
N ASP A 41 -4.08 5.40 -13.40
CA ASP A 41 -3.89 4.00 -13.77
C ASP A 41 -2.57 3.80 -14.50
N GLY A 42 -1.96 2.64 -14.29
CA GLY A 42 -0.72 2.27 -14.96
C GLY A 42 -0.21 0.92 -14.48
N PRO A 43 0.91 0.43 -15.07
CA PRO A 43 1.49 -0.85 -14.66
C PRO A 43 1.87 -0.91 -13.18
N GLU A 44 2.33 0.18 -12.62
CA GLU A 44 2.74 0.25 -11.22
C GLU A 44 1.57 0.09 -10.26
N THR A 45 0.44 0.73 -10.55
CA THR A 45 -0.76 0.62 -9.71
C THR A 45 -1.34 -0.78 -9.74
N ARG A 46 -1.32 -1.43 -10.88
CA ARG A 46 -1.77 -2.81 -11.04
C ARG A 46 -0.84 -3.78 -10.33
N ASN A 47 0.47 -3.57 -10.44
CA ASN A 47 1.47 -4.35 -9.73
C ASN A 47 1.30 -4.26 -8.22
N GLU A 48 1.00 -3.08 -7.69
CA GLU A 48 0.74 -2.87 -6.26
C GLU A 48 -0.39 -3.80 -5.77
N VAL A 49 -1.51 -3.83 -6.48
CA VAL A 49 -2.65 -4.68 -6.10
C VAL A 49 -2.29 -6.17 -6.17
N PHE A 50 -1.63 -6.60 -7.23
CA PHE A 50 -1.20 -8.00 -7.37
C PHE A 50 -0.24 -8.40 -6.26
N MET A 51 0.71 -7.54 -5.93
CA MET A 51 1.69 -7.81 -4.88
C MET A 51 1.05 -7.84 -3.50
N LEU A 52 0.14 -6.92 -3.19
CA LEU A 52 -0.59 -6.95 -1.92
C LEU A 52 -1.37 -8.25 -1.75
N ARG A 53 -2.05 -8.70 -2.79
CA ARG A 53 -2.80 -9.95 -2.77
C ARG A 53 -1.88 -11.17 -2.65
N TRP A 54 -0.75 -11.17 -3.34
CA TRP A 54 0.22 -12.26 -3.27
C TRP A 54 0.92 -12.33 -1.90
N LEU A 55 1.23 -11.18 -1.30
CA LEU A 55 1.93 -11.10 -0.01
C LEU A 55 1.02 -11.39 1.19
N LYS A 56 -0.30 -11.37 1.04
CA LYS A 56 -1.24 -11.45 2.14
C LYS A 56 -1.00 -12.61 3.11
N ASP A 57 -0.66 -13.79 2.59
CA ASP A 57 -0.42 -14.98 3.40
C ASP A 57 1.07 -15.17 3.74
N ARG A 58 1.92 -14.25 3.33
CA ARG A 58 3.38 -14.34 3.48
C ARG A 58 3.95 -13.29 4.42
N LEU A 59 3.35 -12.11 4.43
CA LEU A 59 3.73 -10.98 5.27
C LEU A 59 2.48 -10.26 5.80
N PRO A 60 2.60 -9.53 6.92
CA PRO A 60 1.51 -8.68 7.42
C PRO A 60 1.38 -7.44 6.53
N VAL A 61 0.56 -7.55 5.51
CA VAL A 61 0.24 -6.44 4.58
C VAL A 61 -1.24 -6.09 4.67
N PRO A 62 -1.64 -4.86 4.29
CA PRO A 62 -3.06 -4.49 4.26
C PRO A 62 -3.85 -5.39 3.31
N ALA A 63 -5.02 -5.85 3.75
CA ALA A 63 -5.92 -6.60 2.88
C ALA A 63 -6.54 -5.66 1.84
N VAL A 64 -6.56 -6.08 0.58
CA VAL A 64 -7.27 -5.37 -0.49
C VAL A 64 -8.76 -5.66 -0.36
N GLU A 65 -9.55 -4.63 -0.08
CA GLU A 65 -11.00 -4.75 0.06
C GLU A 65 -11.71 -4.54 -1.28
N ALA A 66 -11.23 -3.61 -2.09
CA ALA A 66 -11.80 -3.34 -3.41
C ALA A 66 -10.75 -2.69 -4.33
N TRP A 67 -10.91 -2.90 -5.62
CA TRP A 67 -10.05 -2.34 -6.65
C TRP A 67 -10.85 -2.06 -7.89
N THR A 68 -10.69 -0.87 -8.47
CA THR A 68 -11.28 -0.54 -9.77
C THR A 68 -10.47 0.52 -10.50
N VAL A 69 -10.66 0.56 -11.81
CA VAL A 69 -10.13 1.61 -12.67
C VAL A 69 -11.30 2.20 -13.44
N GLU A 70 -11.48 3.52 -13.38
CA GLU A 70 -12.49 4.24 -14.14
C GLU A 70 -11.89 5.53 -14.71
N ASP A 71 -12.08 5.77 -15.99
CA ASP A 71 -11.63 6.99 -16.69
C ASP A 71 -10.12 7.27 -16.49
N GLY A 72 -9.30 6.23 -16.53
CA GLY A 72 -7.86 6.34 -16.36
C GLY A 72 -7.39 6.58 -14.93
N THR A 73 -8.29 6.44 -13.96
CA THR A 73 -7.99 6.60 -12.53
C THR A 73 -8.19 5.29 -11.80
N ALA A 74 -7.21 4.89 -11.01
CA ALA A 74 -7.23 3.68 -10.19
C ALA A 74 -7.65 4.01 -8.75
N TYR A 75 -8.55 3.20 -8.23
CA TYR A 75 -9.06 3.29 -6.86
C TYR A 75 -8.76 2.00 -6.13
N LEU A 76 -7.96 2.10 -5.08
CA LEU A 76 -7.58 0.96 -4.21
C LEU A 76 -8.09 1.22 -2.80
N LEU A 77 -9.05 0.42 -2.37
CA LEU A 77 -9.54 0.41 -1.00
C LEU A 77 -8.90 -0.76 -0.26
N MET A 78 -8.26 -0.47 0.84
CA MET A 78 -7.57 -1.49 1.64
C MET A 78 -7.79 -1.26 3.13
N GLU A 79 -7.52 -2.29 3.92
CA GLU A 79 -7.56 -2.17 5.36
C GLU A 79 -6.49 -1.18 5.84
N ARG A 80 -6.82 -0.44 6.90
CA ARG A 80 -5.87 0.45 7.54
C ARG A 80 -5.00 -0.36 8.50
N CYS A 81 -3.68 -0.29 8.30
CA CYS A 81 -2.72 -0.78 9.26
C CYS A 81 -2.43 0.31 10.30
N GLU A 82 -2.56 -0.02 11.56
CA GLU A 82 -2.18 0.90 12.63
C GLU A 82 -0.66 1.03 12.69
N GLY A 83 -0.21 2.22 12.98
CA GLY A 83 1.21 2.51 13.09
C GLY A 83 1.51 3.99 12.97
N ARG A 84 2.79 4.30 13.04
CA ARG A 84 3.32 5.66 12.91
C ARG A 84 4.36 5.70 11.81
N MET A 85 4.50 6.86 11.19
CA MET A 85 5.57 7.08 10.21
C MET A 85 6.93 6.95 10.88
N ALA A 86 7.91 6.42 10.15
CA ALA A 86 9.28 6.30 10.65
C ALA A 86 9.90 7.66 11.00
N CYS A 87 9.42 8.73 10.39
CA CYS A 87 9.84 10.10 10.71
C CYS A 87 9.12 10.71 11.91
N ASP A 88 8.22 9.97 12.57
CA ASP A 88 7.56 10.42 13.79
C ASP A 88 8.60 10.64 14.91
N THR A 89 8.42 11.69 15.72
CA THR A 89 9.32 12.00 16.81
C THR A 89 9.45 10.87 17.83
N ALA A 90 8.40 10.06 18.00
CA ALA A 90 8.43 8.88 18.86
C ALA A 90 9.51 7.88 18.45
N TYR A 91 9.84 7.78 17.15
CA TYR A 91 10.91 6.93 16.64
C TYR A 91 12.25 7.66 16.53
N LEU A 92 12.24 8.93 16.12
CA LEU A 92 13.47 9.72 15.95
C LEU A 92 14.21 9.91 17.27
N ASP A 93 13.49 9.95 18.40
CA ASP A 93 14.07 10.02 19.74
C ASP A 93 14.67 8.68 20.21
N LYS A 94 14.44 7.60 19.45
CA LYS A 94 14.91 6.24 19.77
C LYS A 94 15.54 5.60 18.54
N PRO A 95 16.67 6.12 18.05
CA PRO A 95 17.25 5.67 16.78
C PRO A 95 17.63 4.19 16.74
N GLU A 96 18.04 3.61 17.87
CA GLU A 96 18.39 2.19 17.93
C GLU A 96 17.15 1.29 17.76
N GLU A 97 16.03 1.65 18.38
CA GLU A 97 14.77 0.92 18.22
C GLU A 97 14.26 1.05 16.77
N LEU A 98 14.33 2.24 16.18
CA LEU A 98 13.93 2.45 14.81
C LEU A 98 14.77 1.61 13.85
N ALA A 99 16.09 1.62 14.02
CA ALA A 99 17.00 0.80 13.19
C ALA A 99 16.67 -0.69 13.30
N ALA A 100 16.38 -1.18 14.50
CA ALA A 100 16.02 -2.58 14.72
C ALA A 100 14.68 -2.93 14.04
N LEU A 101 13.68 -2.08 14.13
CA LEU A 101 12.38 -2.28 13.47
C LEU A 101 12.53 -2.34 11.95
N LEU A 102 13.27 -1.41 11.35
CA LEU A 102 13.51 -1.38 9.91
C LEU A 102 14.31 -2.61 9.46
N ALA A 103 15.35 -2.98 10.18
CA ALA A 103 16.16 -4.15 9.87
C ALA A 103 15.33 -5.45 9.94
N ASN A 104 14.50 -5.59 10.96
CA ASN A 104 13.63 -6.76 11.10
C ASN A 104 12.60 -6.84 9.99
N GLY A 105 12.03 -5.71 9.59
CA GLY A 105 11.10 -5.64 8.46
C GLY A 105 11.76 -6.07 7.15
N LEU A 106 12.97 -5.58 6.87
CA LEU A 106 13.73 -5.98 5.67
C LEU A 106 14.08 -7.46 5.69
N ARG A 107 14.50 -8.00 6.84
CA ARG A 107 14.80 -9.44 6.96
C ARG A 107 13.56 -10.29 6.69
N ALA A 108 12.41 -9.90 7.21
CA ALA A 108 11.16 -10.61 6.95
C ALA A 108 10.81 -10.59 5.45
N LEU A 109 10.98 -9.43 4.80
CA LEU A 109 10.76 -9.30 3.37
C LEU A 109 11.71 -10.18 2.56
N TRP A 110 13.00 -10.16 2.88
CA TRP A 110 14.02 -10.97 2.17
C TRP A 110 13.86 -12.48 2.41
N ALA A 111 13.20 -12.89 3.47
CA ALA A 111 12.93 -14.30 3.76
C ALA A 111 11.76 -14.86 2.96
N VAL A 112 10.97 -14.02 2.28
CA VAL A 112 9.84 -14.48 1.46
C VAL A 112 10.35 -15.25 0.25
N ASP A 113 9.80 -16.45 0.04
CA ASP A 113 10.08 -17.23 -1.17
C ASP A 113 9.41 -16.56 -2.37
N VAL A 114 10.22 -16.14 -3.35
CA VAL A 114 9.75 -15.37 -4.51
C VAL A 114 9.57 -16.22 -5.77
N ARG A 115 9.69 -17.55 -5.69
CA ARG A 115 9.57 -18.43 -6.86
C ARG A 115 8.23 -18.29 -7.57
N ASP A 116 7.16 -18.06 -6.81
CA ASP A 116 5.79 -17.91 -7.32
C ASP A 116 5.36 -16.45 -7.47
N CYS A 117 6.28 -15.50 -7.35
CA CYS A 117 5.96 -14.08 -7.40
C CYS A 117 5.42 -13.71 -8.80
N PRO A 118 4.23 -13.05 -8.88
CA PRO A 118 3.62 -12.71 -10.16
C PRO A 118 4.30 -11.56 -10.89
N SER A 119 5.24 -10.86 -10.25
CA SER A 119 5.91 -9.69 -10.79
C SER A 119 7.43 -9.87 -10.72
N ASP A 120 8.12 -9.50 -11.79
CA ASP A 120 9.58 -9.43 -11.82
C ASP A 120 10.00 -7.96 -11.90
N GLN A 121 10.56 -7.45 -10.81
CA GLN A 121 11.12 -6.10 -10.70
C GLN A 121 12.63 -6.14 -10.47
N GLY A 122 13.27 -7.22 -10.91
CA GLY A 122 14.70 -7.38 -10.84
C GLY A 122 15.47 -6.35 -11.66
N LEU A 123 16.77 -6.24 -11.42
CA LEU A 123 17.61 -5.21 -12.03
C LEU A 123 17.58 -5.28 -13.57
N SER A 124 17.62 -6.48 -14.14
CA SER A 124 17.57 -6.65 -15.59
C SER A 124 16.27 -6.14 -16.21
N GLN A 125 15.15 -6.32 -15.54
CA GLN A 125 13.86 -5.78 -15.98
C GLN A 125 13.83 -4.26 -15.89
N LYS A 126 14.37 -3.69 -14.82
CA LYS A 126 14.46 -2.24 -14.65
C LYS A 126 15.37 -1.58 -15.68
N LEU A 127 16.48 -2.21 -16.03
CA LEU A 127 17.39 -1.70 -17.03
C LEU A 127 16.85 -1.81 -18.46
N ALA A 128 15.90 -2.70 -18.70
CA ALA A 128 15.27 -2.90 -20.01
C ALA A 128 14.12 -1.91 -20.29
N GLN A 129 13.70 -1.14 -19.31
CA GLN A 129 12.60 -0.16 -19.44
C GLN A 129 13.06 1.17 -20.01
#